data_7320745102f30ae693530525e05061ae
#
_entry.id   7320745102f30ae693530525e05061ae
#
_cell.length_a   1.000
_cell.length_b   1.000
_cell.length_c   1.000
_cell.angle_alpha   90.00
_cell.angle_beta   90.00
_cell.angle_gamma   90.00
#
_symmetry.space_group_name_H-M   'P 1'
#
loop_
_entity.id
_entity.type
_entity.pdbx_description
1 polymer ?
#
loop_
_entity_poly.entity_id
_entity_poly.type
_entity_poly.pdbx_seq_one_letter_code
_entity_poly.pdbx_strand_id
1 'polypeptide(L)'
;MMLQTLNFSRQSVVSQPTTTNMDWHLPAWLPTQSPKQPPSQSPNSLPARLTDIEGEPNTDPVEDVLLADPELKKPQMYAVVMYNDDYTPMEFVVDVLQNHFKHTLDSAISIMLAIHQQGKGIAGIYPKDIAETKAQTVNRKARQAGYPLLSQIEPQG
;
A
#
# COMPACT_ATOMS: atom_id res chain seq x y z
N MET A 1 57.31 22.15 41.04
CA MET A 1 55.94 22.10 40.62
C MET A 1 55.94 22.36 39.12
N MET A 2 55.87 21.29 38.32
CA MET A 2 55.95 21.36 36.84
C MET A 2 54.54 21.04 36.29
N LEU A 3 53.96 22.03 35.62
CA LEU A 3 52.76 21.87 34.80
C LEU A 3 53.17 21.33 33.42
N GLN A 4 52.81 20.10 33.13
CA GLN A 4 52.92 19.55 31.78
C GLN A 4 51.61 19.80 31.01
N THR A 5 51.67 20.70 30.07
CA THR A 5 50.65 20.92 29.06
C THR A 5 50.74 19.84 28.00
N LEU A 6 49.76 18.90 27.98
CA LEU A 6 49.62 17.95 26.91
C LEU A 6 48.91 18.61 25.71
N ASN A 7 49.70 18.82 24.67
CA ASN A 7 49.26 19.29 23.36
C ASN A 7 48.67 18.11 22.60
N PHE A 8 47.33 18.05 22.49
CA PHE A 8 46.63 17.04 21.70
C PHE A 8 46.47 17.55 20.26
N SER A 9 47.40 17.16 19.42
CA SER A 9 47.35 17.40 17.97
C SER A 9 46.14 16.75 17.36
N ARG A 10 45.24 17.59 16.82
CA ARG A 10 44.19 17.19 15.91
C ARG A 10 44.77 16.66 14.60
N GLN A 11 44.67 15.36 14.39
CA GLN A 11 44.78 14.80 13.04
C GLN A 11 43.35 14.51 12.53
N SER A 12 42.89 15.38 11.67
CA SER A 12 41.68 15.20 10.88
C SER A 12 41.98 14.20 9.75
N VAL A 13 41.67 12.95 9.95
CA VAL A 13 41.64 11.97 8.84
C VAL A 13 40.25 12.07 8.21
N VAL A 14 40.14 12.90 7.18
CA VAL A 14 39.01 12.90 6.27
C VAL A 14 39.13 11.65 5.38
N SER A 15 38.46 10.59 5.79
CA SER A 15 38.28 9.42 4.92
C SER A 15 37.16 9.76 3.92
N GLN A 16 37.56 9.98 2.69
CA GLN A 16 36.68 10.08 1.54
C GLN A 16 35.96 8.74 1.34
N PRO A 17 34.63 8.72 1.14
CA PRO A 17 33.95 7.50 0.70
C PRO A 17 34.37 7.23 -0.74
N THR A 18 35.08 6.14 -0.95
CA THR A 18 35.32 5.57 -2.28
C THR A 18 33.96 5.22 -2.88
N THR A 19 33.56 5.99 -3.87
CA THR A 19 32.44 5.70 -4.73
C THR A 19 32.79 4.43 -5.52
N THR A 20 32.40 3.28 -5.00
CA THR A 20 32.41 2.04 -5.76
C THR A 20 31.30 2.15 -6.80
N ASN A 21 31.70 2.49 -8.01
CA ASN A 21 30.86 2.45 -9.19
C ASN A 21 30.46 0.98 -9.39
N MET A 22 29.30 0.59 -8.86
CA MET A 22 28.69 -0.71 -9.16
C MET A 22 28.17 -0.63 -10.60
N ASP A 23 29.00 -1.12 -11.49
CA ASP A 23 28.67 -1.37 -12.89
C ASP A 23 27.61 -2.48 -12.92
N TRP A 24 26.32 -2.09 -13.01
CA TRP A 24 25.21 -2.99 -13.17
C TRP A 24 25.22 -3.52 -14.60
N HIS A 25 26.05 -4.52 -14.86
CA HIS A 25 25.94 -5.32 -16.07
C HIS A 25 24.61 -6.08 -16.01
N LEU A 26 23.60 -5.52 -16.67
CA LEU A 26 22.38 -6.25 -16.96
C LEU A 26 22.73 -7.49 -17.77
N PRO A 27 22.31 -8.69 -17.35
CA PRO A 27 22.58 -9.91 -18.12
C PRO A 27 21.89 -9.83 -19.49
N ALA A 28 22.64 -10.18 -20.52
CA ALA A 28 22.25 -10.07 -21.94
C ALA A 28 21.08 -10.96 -22.37
N TRP A 29 20.36 -11.60 -21.47
CA TRP A 29 19.22 -12.47 -21.77
C TRP A 29 17.84 -11.82 -21.56
N LEU A 30 17.78 -10.54 -21.17
CA LEU A 30 16.51 -9.83 -21.13
C LEU A 30 16.05 -9.55 -22.57
N PRO A 31 14.98 -10.21 -23.06
CA PRO A 31 14.40 -9.85 -24.33
C PRO A 31 13.80 -8.45 -24.18
N THR A 32 14.34 -7.52 -24.97
CA THR A 32 13.74 -6.20 -25.19
C THR A 32 12.41 -6.39 -25.92
N GLN A 33 11.34 -6.65 -25.14
CA GLN A 33 10.00 -6.57 -25.68
C GLN A 33 9.60 -5.09 -25.71
N SER A 34 9.76 -4.49 -26.87
CA SER A 34 9.07 -3.24 -27.19
C SER A 34 7.57 -3.42 -26.97
N PRO A 35 6.87 -2.45 -26.35
CA PRO A 35 5.43 -2.53 -26.24
C PRO A 35 4.83 -2.55 -27.65
N LYS A 36 4.25 -3.70 -28.02
CA LYS A 36 3.48 -3.87 -29.24
C LYS A 36 2.25 -2.98 -29.14
N GLN A 37 2.24 -1.90 -29.88
CA GLN A 37 1.05 -1.06 -30.06
C GLN A 37 -0.07 -1.91 -30.66
N PRO A 38 -1.30 -1.83 -30.15
CA PRO A 38 -2.43 -2.45 -30.80
C PRO A 38 -2.66 -1.77 -32.18
N PRO A 39 -3.05 -2.52 -33.22
CA PRO A 39 -3.31 -1.96 -34.52
C PRO A 39 -4.48 -0.98 -34.43
N SER A 40 -4.25 0.24 -34.93
CA SER A 40 -5.29 1.24 -35.16
C SER A 40 -6.29 0.69 -36.18
N GLN A 41 -7.45 0.25 -35.73
CA GLN A 41 -8.56 -0.05 -36.62
C GLN A 41 -9.22 1.26 -37.04
N SER A 42 -8.99 1.61 -38.29
CA SER A 42 -9.74 2.65 -38.97
C SER A 42 -11.21 2.25 -39.10
N PRO A 43 -12.15 3.11 -38.74
CA PRO A 43 -13.55 2.87 -39.03
C PRO A 43 -13.85 3.42 -40.43
N ASN A 44 -13.81 2.58 -41.45
CA ASN A 44 -14.60 2.91 -42.65
C ASN A 44 -14.67 1.74 -43.64
N SER A 45 -15.79 1.09 -43.69
CA SER A 45 -16.44 0.66 -44.94
C SER A 45 -17.77 -0.03 -44.58
N LEU A 46 -18.82 0.73 -44.67
CA LEU A 46 -20.19 0.20 -44.78
C LEU A 46 -20.38 -0.21 -46.26
N PRO A 47 -20.73 -1.45 -46.57
CA PRO A 47 -21.39 -1.73 -47.81
C PRO A 47 -22.88 -1.43 -47.66
N ALA A 48 -23.35 -0.40 -48.34
CA ALA A 48 -24.75 -0.21 -48.62
C ALA A 48 -25.29 -1.39 -49.41
N ARG A 49 -26.21 -2.14 -48.84
CA ARG A 49 -27.11 -2.96 -49.63
C ARG A 49 -28.53 -2.80 -49.11
N LEU A 50 -29.22 -1.95 -49.85
CA LEU A 50 -30.66 -1.77 -49.83
C LEU A 50 -31.30 -3.06 -50.37
N THR A 51 -32.07 -3.76 -49.57
CA THR A 51 -33.14 -4.64 -50.04
C THR A 51 -34.33 -4.47 -49.16
N ASP A 52 -35.36 -3.96 -49.79
CA ASP A 52 -36.73 -3.79 -49.27
C ASP A 52 -37.24 -5.10 -48.67
N ILE A 53 -37.63 -5.05 -47.39
CA ILE A 53 -38.60 -5.98 -46.81
C ILE A 53 -39.60 -5.11 -46.07
N GLU A 54 -40.76 -4.90 -46.74
CA GLU A 54 -41.97 -4.45 -46.09
C GLU A 54 -42.40 -5.55 -45.11
N GLY A 55 -42.30 -5.27 -43.84
CA GLY A 55 -42.81 -6.10 -42.74
C GLY A 55 -43.39 -5.15 -41.71
N GLU A 56 -44.68 -5.32 -41.44
CA GLU A 56 -45.51 -4.52 -40.57
C GLU A 56 -44.87 -4.23 -39.18
N PRO A 57 -45.15 -3.06 -38.59
CA PRO A 57 -44.69 -2.74 -37.25
C PRO A 57 -45.51 -3.49 -36.20
N ASN A 58 -45.03 -4.65 -35.76
CA ASN A 58 -45.48 -5.21 -34.50
C ASN A 58 -44.88 -4.35 -33.40
N THR A 59 -45.61 -3.35 -32.98
CA THR A 59 -45.36 -2.59 -31.76
C THR A 59 -45.77 -3.45 -30.58
N ASP A 60 -44.95 -4.44 -30.24
CA ASP A 60 -44.92 -4.94 -28.87
C ASP A 60 -44.36 -3.82 -28.01
N PRO A 61 -45.05 -3.42 -26.91
CA PRO A 61 -44.50 -2.46 -25.99
C PRO A 61 -43.24 -3.11 -25.40
N VAL A 62 -42.06 -2.66 -25.84
CA VAL A 62 -40.84 -2.89 -25.09
C VAL A 62 -41.10 -2.30 -23.71
N GLU A 63 -41.41 -3.20 -22.77
CA GLU A 63 -41.33 -2.84 -21.37
C GLU A 63 -39.93 -2.22 -21.16
N ASP A 64 -39.99 -0.93 -20.92
CA ASP A 64 -38.83 -0.14 -20.53
C ASP A 64 -38.33 -0.75 -19.22
N VAL A 65 -37.47 -1.77 -19.33
CA VAL A 65 -36.75 -2.33 -18.18
C VAL A 65 -35.86 -1.20 -17.73
N LEU A 66 -36.40 -0.35 -16.86
CA LEU A 66 -35.62 0.58 -16.05
C LEU A 66 -34.57 -0.28 -15.34
N LEU A 67 -33.42 -0.43 -15.99
CA LEU A 67 -32.21 -0.87 -15.35
C LEU A 67 -31.95 0.15 -14.24
N ALA A 68 -32.54 -0.14 -13.06
CA ALA A 68 -32.17 0.57 -11.84
C ALA A 68 -30.66 0.50 -11.76
N ASP A 69 -30.01 1.64 -11.89
CA ASP A 69 -28.59 1.76 -11.64
C ASP A 69 -28.32 1.05 -10.31
N PRO A 70 -27.48 0.03 -10.27
CA PRO A 70 -27.14 -0.59 -9.00
C PRO A 70 -26.50 0.51 -8.15
N GLU A 71 -27.22 0.99 -7.14
CA GLU A 71 -26.65 1.87 -6.13
C GLU A 71 -25.41 1.16 -5.60
N LEU A 72 -24.25 1.57 -6.07
CA LEU A 72 -22.96 1.13 -5.59
C LEU A 72 -22.85 1.58 -4.12
N LYS A 73 -23.40 0.76 -3.22
CA LYS A 73 -23.25 0.98 -1.78
C LYS A 73 -21.77 1.06 -1.49
N LYS A 74 -21.35 2.24 -1.06
CA LYS A 74 -19.97 2.50 -0.66
C LYS A 74 -19.56 1.43 0.36
N PRO A 75 -18.47 0.66 0.14
CA PRO A 75 -18.07 -0.40 1.05
C PRO A 75 -17.82 0.19 2.44
N GLN A 76 -18.29 -0.48 3.47
CA GLN A 76 -18.01 -0.10 4.84
C GLN A 76 -16.49 -0.19 5.08
N MET A 77 -15.94 0.88 5.68
CA MET A 77 -14.53 0.96 6.02
C MET A 77 -14.32 0.49 7.47
N TYR A 78 -13.19 -0.12 7.73
CA TYR A 78 -12.79 -0.62 9.03
C TYR A 78 -11.42 -0.08 9.40
N ALA A 79 -11.29 0.38 10.64
CA ALA A 79 -10.00 0.76 11.20
C ALA A 79 -9.30 -0.48 11.75
N VAL A 80 -8.01 -0.62 11.45
CA VAL A 80 -7.14 -1.56 12.14
C VAL A 80 -6.58 -0.85 13.37
N VAL A 81 -7.00 -1.29 14.54
CA VAL A 81 -6.61 -0.72 15.83
C VAL A 81 -5.57 -1.61 16.49
N MET A 82 -4.48 -1.03 16.95
CA MET A 82 -3.43 -1.70 17.72
C MET A 82 -3.56 -1.28 19.18
N TYR A 83 -3.43 -2.24 20.08
CA TYR A 83 -3.52 -2.00 21.53
C TYR A 83 -2.14 -1.95 22.15
N ASN A 84 -1.99 -1.08 23.14
CA ASN A 84 -0.72 -0.98 23.89
C ASN A 84 -0.45 -2.28 24.64
N ASP A 85 0.83 -2.63 24.67
CA ASP A 85 1.37 -3.73 25.44
C ASP A 85 2.77 -3.37 25.95
N ASP A 86 3.01 -3.58 27.24
CA ASP A 86 4.27 -3.18 27.89
C ASP A 86 5.45 -4.13 27.56
N TYR A 87 5.16 -5.29 26.99
CA TYR A 87 6.20 -6.29 26.63
C TYR A 87 6.64 -6.21 25.16
N THR A 88 5.91 -5.44 24.34
CA THR A 88 6.26 -5.27 22.94
C THR A 88 7.20 -4.07 22.77
N PRO A 89 8.40 -4.24 22.18
CA PRO A 89 9.31 -3.12 21.93
C PRO A 89 8.69 -2.09 20.98
N MET A 90 8.91 -0.81 21.25
CA MET A 90 8.40 0.30 20.41
C MET A 90 8.94 0.21 18.98
N GLU A 91 10.20 -0.22 18.81
CA GLU A 91 10.82 -0.43 17.51
C GLU A 91 10.08 -1.47 16.67
N PHE A 92 9.58 -2.52 17.30
CA PHE A 92 8.78 -3.54 16.62
C PHE A 92 7.46 -2.97 16.11
N VAL A 93 6.80 -2.12 16.89
CA VAL A 93 5.55 -1.44 16.48
C VAL A 93 5.81 -0.51 15.29
N VAL A 94 6.90 0.27 15.34
CA VAL A 94 7.32 1.15 14.22
C VAL A 94 7.62 0.33 12.96
N ASP A 95 8.37 -0.78 13.08
CA ASP A 95 8.66 -1.69 11.96
C ASP A 95 7.37 -2.25 11.32
N VAL A 96 6.43 -2.69 12.13
CA VAL A 96 5.12 -3.18 11.67
C VAL A 96 4.35 -2.09 10.93
N LEU A 97 4.30 -0.85 11.46
CA LEU A 97 3.61 0.27 10.83
C LEU A 97 4.22 0.66 9.48
N GLN A 98 5.54 0.64 9.35
CA GLN A 98 6.22 0.92 8.09
C GLN A 98 6.04 -0.20 7.07
N ASN A 99 6.27 -1.45 7.46
CA ASN A 99 6.29 -2.58 6.52
C ASN A 99 4.90 -3.03 6.09
N HIS A 100 3.94 -3.07 7.02
CA HIS A 100 2.59 -3.60 6.75
C HIS A 100 1.56 -2.52 6.40
N PHE A 101 1.71 -1.31 6.95
CA PHE A 101 0.78 -0.20 6.71
C PHE A 101 1.34 0.88 5.80
N LYS A 102 2.63 0.80 5.45
CA LYS A 102 3.32 1.74 4.54
C LYS A 102 3.39 3.18 5.06
N HIS A 103 3.42 3.35 6.37
CA HIS A 103 3.65 4.65 6.97
C HIS A 103 5.10 5.11 6.77
N THR A 104 5.29 6.43 6.70
CA THR A 104 6.62 7.02 6.85
C THR A 104 7.13 6.83 8.27
N LEU A 105 8.43 6.94 8.50
CA LEU A 105 9.02 6.82 9.83
C LEU A 105 8.37 7.77 10.85
N ASP A 106 8.19 9.04 10.48
CA ASP A 106 7.61 10.07 11.36
C ASP A 106 6.15 9.74 11.72
N SER A 107 5.37 9.29 10.72
CA SER A 107 3.99 8.86 10.95
C SER A 107 3.91 7.62 11.83
N ALA A 108 4.79 6.65 11.60
CA ALA A 108 4.85 5.42 12.39
C ALA A 108 5.21 5.73 13.87
N ILE A 109 6.18 6.62 14.11
CA ILE A 109 6.54 7.07 15.45
C ILE A 109 5.35 7.77 16.12
N SER A 110 4.65 8.65 15.41
CA SER A 110 3.48 9.36 15.95
C SER A 110 2.36 8.41 16.35
N ILE A 111 2.07 7.40 15.52
CA ILE A 111 1.06 6.37 15.82
C ILE A 111 1.51 5.51 17.00
N MET A 112 2.76 5.08 17.03
CA MET A 112 3.33 4.30 18.13
C MET A 112 3.22 5.06 19.47
N LEU A 113 3.55 6.36 19.49
CA LEU A 113 3.40 7.20 20.67
C LEU A 113 1.93 7.32 21.10
N ALA A 114 1.00 7.45 20.15
CA ALA A 114 -0.44 7.47 20.45
C ALA A 114 -0.89 6.15 21.07
N ILE A 115 -0.43 5.00 20.56
CA ILE A 115 -0.71 3.67 21.15
C ILE A 115 -0.21 3.63 22.60
N HIS A 116 1.03 4.05 22.83
CA HIS A 116 1.65 4.01 24.14
C HIS A 116 0.97 4.95 25.15
N GLN A 117 0.59 6.16 24.74
CA GLN A 117 0.00 7.18 25.63
C GLN A 117 -1.51 7.00 25.86
N GLN A 118 -2.25 6.55 24.85
CA GLN A 118 -3.71 6.44 24.85
C GLN A 118 -4.21 5.00 25.05
N GLY A 119 -3.29 4.04 25.12
CA GLY A 119 -3.63 2.61 25.23
C GLY A 119 -4.03 1.95 23.92
N LYS A 120 -4.36 2.71 22.88
CA LYS A 120 -4.67 2.21 21.53
C LYS A 120 -4.40 3.25 20.45
N GLY A 121 -4.17 2.80 19.22
CA GLY A 121 -4.00 3.69 18.06
C GLY A 121 -4.44 3.03 16.77
N ILE A 122 -4.87 3.85 15.81
CA ILE A 122 -5.33 3.41 14.49
C ILE A 122 -4.12 3.30 13.57
N ALA A 123 -3.84 2.08 13.10
CA ALA A 123 -2.78 1.82 12.13
C ALA A 123 -3.20 2.11 10.68
N GLY A 124 -4.50 2.13 10.38
CA GLY A 124 -5.00 2.46 9.06
C GLY A 124 -6.46 2.08 8.89
N ILE A 125 -7.10 2.58 7.82
CA ILE A 125 -8.51 2.35 7.51
C ILE A 125 -8.60 1.69 6.15
N TYR A 126 -9.32 0.57 6.06
CA TYR A 126 -9.41 -0.28 4.88
C TYR A 126 -10.80 -0.90 4.74
N PRO A 127 -11.18 -1.43 3.56
CA PRO A 127 -12.30 -2.34 3.43
C PRO A 127 -12.13 -3.55 4.35
N LYS A 128 -13.23 -4.16 4.78
CA LYS A 128 -13.27 -5.23 5.79
C LYS A 128 -12.21 -6.33 5.56
N ASP A 129 -12.20 -6.93 4.38
CA ASP A 129 -11.34 -8.07 4.05
C ASP A 129 -9.84 -7.71 4.15
N ILE A 130 -9.50 -6.49 3.72
CA ILE A 130 -8.12 -5.98 3.79
C ILE A 130 -7.75 -5.68 5.25
N ALA A 131 -8.65 -5.07 6.02
CA ALA A 131 -8.43 -4.78 7.43
C ALA A 131 -8.20 -6.07 8.23
N GLU A 132 -9.04 -7.10 8.02
CA GLU A 132 -8.88 -8.41 8.65
C GLU A 132 -7.54 -9.07 8.32
N THR A 133 -7.19 -9.09 7.03
CA THR A 133 -5.91 -9.66 6.57
C THR A 133 -4.71 -8.96 7.21
N LYS A 134 -4.76 -7.62 7.30
CA LYS A 134 -3.68 -6.84 7.92
C LYS A 134 -3.59 -7.10 9.42
N ALA A 135 -4.71 -7.08 10.15
CA ALA A 135 -4.75 -7.38 11.58
C ALA A 135 -4.22 -8.78 11.89
N GLN A 136 -4.66 -9.79 11.13
CA GLN A 136 -4.17 -11.17 11.28
C GLN A 136 -2.66 -11.29 10.98
N THR A 137 -2.17 -10.57 9.99
CA THR A 137 -0.75 -10.58 9.63
C THR A 137 0.10 -9.99 10.75
N VAL A 138 -0.33 -8.85 11.33
CA VAL A 138 0.34 -8.23 12.49
C VAL A 138 0.36 -9.17 13.68
N ASN A 139 -0.80 -9.74 14.04
CA ASN A 139 -0.92 -10.67 15.17
C ASN A 139 -0.06 -11.93 14.98
N ARG A 140 0.05 -12.44 13.76
CA ARG A 140 0.93 -13.58 13.43
C ARG A 140 2.40 -13.19 13.58
N LYS A 141 2.82 -12.03 13.05
CA LYS A 141 4.20 -11.53 13.14
C LYS A 141 4.61 -11.29 14.60
N ALA A 142 3.72 -10.69 15.40
CA ALA A 142 3.95 -10.48 16.83
C ALA A 142 4.16 -11.80 17.57
N ARG A 143 3.29 -12.77 17.36
CA ARG A 143 3.43 -14.12 17.96
C ARG A 143 4.73 -14.82 17.55
N GLN A 144 5.12 -14.71 16.28
CA GLN A 144 6.39 -15.28 15.80
C GLN A 144 7.61 -14.63 16.45
N ALA A 145 7.52 -13.34 16.76
CA ALA A 145 8.56 -12.61 17.49
C ALA A 145 8.49 -12.77 19.01
N GLY A 146 7.47 -13.46 19.53
CA GLY A 146 7.26 -13.66 20.97
C GLY A 146 6.63 -12.47 21.69
N TYR A 147 6.02 -11.55 20.94
CA TYR A 147 5.38 -10.36 21.53
C TYR A 147 3.86 -10.53 21.62
N PRO A 148 3.23 -10.07 22.72
CA PRO A 148 1.78 -10.18 22.93
C PRO A 148 0.97 -9.08 22.24
N LEU A 149 1.57 -8.28 21.37
CA LEU A 149 0.89 -7.22 20.61
C LEU A 149 -0.40 -7.72 19.95
N LEU A 150 -1.50 -7.04 20.23
CA LEU A 150 -2.81 -7.36 19.68
C LEU A 150 -3.27 -6.26 18.72
N SER A 151 -3.78 -6.66 17.55
CA SER A 151 -4.50 -5.78 16.65
C SER A 151 -5.88 -6.35 16.32
N GLN A 152 -6.88 -5.45 16.23
CA GLN A 152 -8.28 -5.78 15.91
C GLN A 152 -8.81 -4.82 14.86
N ILE A 153 -9.97 -5.15 14.28
CA ILE A 153 -10.68 -4.26 13.37
C ILE A 153 -11.90 -3.65 14.07
N GLU A 154 -12.10 -2.35 13.90
CA GLU A 154 -13.28 -1.63 14.38
C GLU A 154 -14.00 -1.00 13.16
N PRO A 155 -15.36 -1.10 13.05
CA PRO A 155 -16.09 -0.44 11.98
C PRO A 155 -15.93 1.08 12.10
N GLN A 156 -15.64 1.75 10.96
CA GLN A 156 -15.66 3.19 10.88
C GLN A 156 -17.09 3.62 10.47
N GLY A 157 -17.87 4.05 11.43
CA GLY A 157 -19.21 4.58 11.25
C GLY A 157 -19.21 6.09 11.06
#